data_4451ab69cf838621337fd5629c0fd209
#
_entry.id   4451ab69cf838621337fd5629c0fd209
#
_cell.length_a   1.000
_cell.length_b   1.000
_cell.length_c   1.000
_cell.angle_alpha   90.00
_cell.angle_beta   90.00
_cell.angle_gamma   90.00
#
_symmetry.space_group_name_H-M   'P 1'
#
loop_
_entity.id
_entity.type
_entity.pdbx_description
1 polymer ?
#
loop_
_entity_poly.entity_id
_entity_poly.type
_entity_poly.pdbx_seq_one_letter_code
_entity_poly.pdbx_strand_id
1 'polypeptide(L)'
;MKKVLYVLLPQFAEHEMPYLTQPLRSDSFAMKEHPEYENRIVAETMEPVEAISGFRLLPDYTFDSIPDDYAALVLIGGYGWKSEAAERVAPLVADAIRKGRIVGAICNAASWMASRGFLNDVRHTGNGVEQLQLWGGEAYTNAAGYVTEQAVSDKNIVTANGSASLEFACEILRLLNNDNQQEIEMYRMFYKMGLVELGKMMSQAKPRFTFNTVGLFTTDNAPMVAFYRDIFGFETAWNGTDPNVEMTLGASRIILFPRDAFEQMTSRRYAYPNGTNGTDGTNGTMELSFDVPTFADVDKEYERAVGMGAQPIFPPTTEPWGQRTCYVADPEGNLIEISSFVG
;
A
#
# COMPACT_ATOMS: atom_id res chain seq x y z
N MET A 1 -16.62 -7.89 -23.87
CA MET A 1 -16.51 -7.38 -22.45
C MET A 1 -17.02 -8.46 -21.52
N LYS A 2 -16.30 -8.73 -20.43
CA LYS A 2 -16.77 -9.63 -19.36
C LYS A 2 -17.87 -8.95 -18.57
N LYS A 3 -18.77 -9.72 -17.98
CA LYS A 3 -19.91 -9.18 -17.22
C LYS A 3 -19.64 -9.20 -15.73
N VAL A 4 -20.13 -8.22 -15.00
CA VAL A 4 -20.31 -8.25 -13.56
C VAL A 4 -21.80 -8.32 -13.27
N LEU A 5 -22.21 -9.43 -12.66
CA LEU A 5 -23.61 -9.77 -12.43
C LEU A 5 -24.02 -9.35 -11.02
N TYR A 6 -25.05 -8.53 -10.91
CA TYR A 6 -25.63 -8.05 -9.63
C TYR A 6 -26.91 -8.78 -9.34
N VAL A 7 -26.92 -9.64 -8.33
CA VAL A 7 -28.11 -10.36 -7.89
C VAL A 7 -28.92 -9.44 -7.00
N LEU A 8 -30.14 -9.15 -7.44
CA LEU A 8 -31.11 -8.33 -6.72
C LEU A 8 -32.29 -9.17 -6.28
N LEU A 9 -32.63 -9.07 -5.00
CA LEU A 9 -33.88 -9.57 -4.41
C LEU A 9 -34.78 -8.39 -4.06
N PRO A 10 -36.09 -8.57 -3.97
CA PRO A 10 -37.00 -7.50 -3.55
C PRO A 10 -36.54 -6.80 -2.27
N GLN A 11 -36.67 -5.48 -2.23
CA GLN A 11 -36.17 -4.60 -1.16
C GLN A 11 -34.61 -4.68 -1.04
N PHE A 12 -33.92 -4.69 -2.17
CA PHE A 12 -32.45 -4.57 -2.21
C PHE A 12 -31.98 -3.16 -1.77
N ALA A 13 -30.77 -3.08 -1.23
CA ALA A 13 -30.13 -1.83 -0.78
C ALA A 13 -29.39 -1.17 -1.96
N GLU A 14 -30.02 -0.26 -2.68
CA GLU A 14 -29.48 0.35 -3.89
C GLU A 14 -28.17 1.11 -3.68
N HIS A 15 -27.96 1.67 -2.47
CA HIS A 15 -26.75 2.42 -2.13
C HIS A 15 -25.47 1.54 -2.06
N GLU A 16 -25.63 0.23 -2.09
CA GLU A 16 -24.50 -0.71 -2.07
C GLU A 16 -23.88 -0.93 -3.46
N MET A 17 -24.50 -0.40 -4.53
CA MET A 17 -24.07 -0.64 -5.92
C MET A 17 -23.17 0.44 -6.54
N PRO A 18 -23.41 1.76 -6.33
CA PRO A 18 -22.80 2.81 -7.15
C PRO A 18 -21.29 2.84 -7.17
N TYR A 19 -20.64 2.59 -6.04
CA TYR A 19 -19.17 2.59 -5.95
C TYR A 19 -18.50 1.47 -6.75
N LEU A 20 -19.22 0.41 -7.11
CA LEU A 20 -18.73 -0.63 -7.99
C LEU A 20 -19.19 -0.43 -9.43
N THR A 21 -20.47 -0.10 -9.64
CA THR A 21 -21.06 -0.03 -10.99
C THR A 21 -20.53 1.14 -11.79
N GLN A 22 -20.27 2.28 -11.15
CA GLN A 22 -19.83 3.50 -11.83
C GLN A 22 -18.41 3.34 -12.44
N PRO A 23 -17.37 2.93 -11.70
CA PRO A 23 -16.02 2.81 -12.26
C PRO A 23 -15.91 1.76 -13.39
N LEU A 24 -16.74 0.73 -13.39
CA LEU A 24 -16.76 -0.28 -14.44
C LEU A 24 -17.34 0.20 -15.78
N ARG A 25 -18.04 1.34 -15.81
CA ARG A 25 -18.74 1.90 -16.98
C ARG A 25 -18.15 3.19 -17.51
N SER A 26 -17.31 3.85 -16.77
CA SER A 26 -16.76 5.16 -17.11
C SER A 26 -15.24 5.11 -17.10
N ASP A 27 -14.61 6.06 -17.81
CA ASP A 27 -13.17 6.34 -17.69
C ASP A 27 -12.84 6.94 -16.33
N SER A 28 -13.28 6.28 -15.27
CA SER A 28 -12.92 6.69 -13.91
C SER A 28 -11.45 6.35 -13.66
N PHE A 29 -10.81 7.13 -12.80
CA PHE A 29 -9.40 6.86 -12.47
C PHE A 29 -9.16 5.49 -11.82
N ALA A 30 -10.19 4.81 -11.28
CA ALA A 30 -10.08 3.46 -10.75
C ALA A 30 -10.00 2.36 -11.85
N MET A 31 -10.45 2.67 -13.08
CA MET A 31 -10.54 1.71 -14.19
C MET A 31 -10.17 2.35 -15.54
N LYS A 32 -9.31 3.36 -15.52
CA LYS A 32 -9.03 4.26 -16.64
C LYS A 32 -8.63 3.58 -17.95
N GLU A 33 -7.95 2.46 -17.89
CA GLU A 33 -7.44 1.76 -19.06
C GLU A 33 -8.15 0.43 -19.34
N HIS A 34 -9.20 0.09 -18.56
CA HIS A 34 -9.84 -1.22 -18.64
C HIS A 34 -11.36 -1.18 -18.59
N PRO A 35 -12.06 -0.53 -19.55
CA PRO A 35 -13.51 -0.65 -19.68
C PRO A 35 -13.90 -2.03 -20.24
N GLU A 36 -13.38 -3.12 -19.65
CA GLU A 36 -13.62 -4.48 -20.13
C GLU A 36 -14.89 -5.10 -19.54
N TYR A 37 -15.56 -4.40 -18.64
CA TYR A 37 -16.67 -4.95 -17.87
C TYR A 37 -18.01 -4.27 -18.18
N GLU A 38 -19.06 -5.07 -18.15
CA GLU A 38 -20.44 -4.63 -18.26
C GLU A 38 -21.22 -4.99 -17.00
N ASN A 39 -21.90 -4.01 -16.41
CA ASN A 39 -22.85 -4.25 -15.32
C ASN A 39 -24.11 -4.90 -15.86
N ARG A 40 -24.57 -6.00 -15.26
CA ARG A 40 -25.82 -6.69 -15.59
C ARG A 40 -26.57 -7.09 -14.34
N ILE A 41 -27.87 -6.87 -14.35
CA ILE A 41 -28.76 -7.18 -13.23
C ILE A 41 -29.33 -8.58 -13.43
N VAL A 42 -29.33 -9.35 -12.36
CA VAL A 42 -29.89 -10.69 -12.28
C VAL A 42 -30.95 -10.75 -11.20
N ALA A 43 -32.12 -11.25 -11.48
CA ALA A 43 -33.22 -11.40 -10.52
C ALA A 43 -33.97 -12.71 -10.74
N GLU A 44 -34.97 -12.96 -9.88
CA GLU A 44 -35.78 -14.17 -10.00
C GLU A 44 -36.59 -14.22 -11.31
N THR A 45 -37.12 -13.06 -11.73
CA THR A 45 -37.93 -12.89 -12.95
C THR A 45 -37.43 -11.68 -13.72
N MET A 46 -38.00 -11.45 -14.92
CA MET A 46 -37.71 -10.25 -15.73
C MET A 46 -38.54 -9.03 -15.31
N GLU A 47 -39.42 -9.16 -14.31
CA GLU A 47 -40.17 -8.03 -13.76
C GLU A 47 -39.23 -7.09 -12.99
N PRO A 48 -39.57 -5.77 -12.93
CA PRO A 48 -38.79 -4.79 -12.18
C PRO A 48 -38.65 -5.17 -10.72
N VAL A 49 -37.42 -5.16 -10.19
CA VAL A 49 -37.15 -5.37 -8.76
C VAL A 49 -37.18 -4.04 -8.04
N GLU A 50 -37.94 -3.95 -6.95
CA GLU A 50 -38.10 -2.75 -6.14
C GLU A 50 -37.02 -2.70 -5.04
N ALA A 51 -36.29 -1.58 -4.94
CA ALA A 51 -35.31 -1.27 -3.90
C ALA A 51 -36.00 -0.84 -2.58
N ILE A 52 -35.22 -0.74 -1.51
CA ILE A 52 -35.72 -0.22 -0.20
C ILE A 52 -36.29 1.21 -0.34
N SER A 53 -35.68 2.05 -1.19
CA SER A 53 -36.16 3.42 -1.44
C SER A 53 -37.38 3.53 -2.38
N GLY A 54 -37.83 2.40 -2.96
CA GLY A 54 -38.92 2.38 -3.93
C GLY A 54 -38.48 2.56 -5.39
N PHE A 55 -37.20 2.73 -5.68
CA PHE A 55 -36.68 2.68 -7.05
C PHE A 55 -36.86 1.27 -7.62
N ARG A 56 -37.06 1.21 -8.94
CA ARG A 56 -37.22 -0.06 -9.65
C ARG A 56 -36.18 -0.24 -10.72
N LEU A 57 -35.49 -1.39 -10.72
CA LEU A 57 -34.53 -1.77 -11.72
C LEU A 57 -35.03 -2.95 -12.54
N LEU A 58 -34.80 -2.88 -13.86
CA LEU A 58 -35.11 -3.96 -14.79
C LEU A 58 -33.96 -4.96 -14.83
N PRO A 59 -34.20 -6.27 -14.62
CA PRO A 59 -33.19 -7.30 -14.81
C PRO A 59 -32.79 -7.48 -16.26
N ASP A 60 -31.52 -7.83 -16.48
CA ASP A 60 -30.98 -8.28 -17.75
C ASP A 60 -31.15 -9.80 -17.92
N TYR A 61 -31.14 -10.54 -16.81
CA TYR A 61 -31.21 -12.01 -16.77
C TYR A 61 -32.04 -12.49 -15.59
N THR A 62 -32.65 -13.67 -15.75
CA THR A 62 -33.21 -14.43 -14.61
C THR A 62 -32.15 -15.35 -14.00
N PHE A 63 -32.39 -15.92 -12.83
CA PHE A 63 -31.52 -16.92 -12.23
C PHE A 63 -31.25 -18.12 -13.13
N ASP A 64 -32.17 -18.45 -14.02
CA ASP A 64 -32.09 -19.60 -14.93
C ASP A 64 -31.41 -19.26 -16.29
N SER A 65 -31.13 -17.98 -16.55
CA SER A 65 -30.61 -17.52 -17.85
C SER A 65 -29.31 -16.74 -17.79
N ILE A 66 -28.57 -16.82 -16.68
CA ILE A 66 -27.28 -16.11 -16.55
C ILE A 66 -26.27 -16.65 -17.57
N PRO A 67 -25.48 -15.78 -18.21
CA PRO A 67 -24.45 -16.20 -19.15
C PRO A 67 -23.23 -16.79 -18.43
N ASP A 68 -22.44 -17.60 -19.13
CA ASP A 68 -21.20 -18.17 -18.59
C ASP A 68 -20.00 -17.21 -18.62
N ASP A 69 -20.07 -16.11 -19.38
CA ASP A 69 -18.97 -15.17 -19.64
C ASP A 69 -18.92 -13.99 -18.62
N TYR A 70 -19.16 -14.27 -17.34
CA TYR A 70 -19.05 -13.25 -16.27
C TYR A 70 -17.76 -13.41 -15.46
N ALA A 71 -17.28 -12.30 -14.92
CA ALA A 71 -16.10 -12.24 -14.06
C ALA A 71 -16.45 -12.27 -12.56
N ALA A 72 -17.58 -11.66 -12.19
CA ALA A 72 -18.01 -11.56 -10.80
C ALA A 72 -19.52 -11.73 -10.68
N LEU A 73 -19.93 -12.36 -9.58
CA LEU A 73 -21.31 -12.46 -9.09
C LEU A 73 -21.41 -11.68 -7.77
N VAL A 74 -22.18 -10.60 -7.77
CA VAL A 74 -22.26 -9.64 -6.65
C VAL A 74 -23.65 -9.69 -6.04
N LEU A 75 -23.74 -10.12 -4.79
CA LEU A 75 -24.96 -10.25 -4.04
C LEU A 75 -25.22 -8.97 -3.26
N ILE A 76 -26.18 -8.17 -3.68
CA ILE A 76 -26.55 -6.91 -3.05
C ILE A 76 -27.42 -7.17 -1.84
N GLY A 77 -27.14 -6.51 -0.72
CA GLY A 77 -27.89 -6.64 0.51
C GLY A 77 -29.35 -6.17 0.41
N GLY A 78 -30.03 -6.11 1.51
CA GLY A 78 -31.46 -5.76 1.61
C GLY A 78 -32.25 -6.78 2.40
N TYR A 79 -33.57 -6.67 2.37
CA TYR A 79 -34.44 -7.50 3.21
C TYR A 79 -34.86 -8.82 2.56
N GLY A 80 -34.67 -8.97 1.25
CA GLY A 80 -35.09 -10.15 0.49
C GLY A 80 -34.35 -11.46 0.80
N TRP A 81 -33.22 -11.43 1.51
CA TRP A 81 -32.34 -12.59 1.74
C TRP A 81 -32.87 -13.68 2.69
N LYS A 82 -34.13 -13.53 3.20
CA LYS A 82 -34.84 -14.59 3.91
C LYS A 82 -36.06 -15.13 3.14
N SER A 83 -36.18 -14.75 1.87
CA SER A 83 -37.28 -15.23 1.01
C SER A 83 -36.93 -16.56 0.34
N GLU A 84 -37.97 -17.20 -0.24
CA GLU A 84 -37.78 -18.41 -1.06
C GLU A 84 -36.92 -18.14 -2.30
N ALA A 85 -36.99 -16.93 -2.86
CA ALA A 85 -36.16 -16.53 -4.01
C ALA A 85 -34.65 -16.56 -3.66
N ALA A 86 -34.26 -16.26 -2.41
CA ALA A 86 -32.89 -16.36 -1.96
C ALA A 86 -32.35 -17.79 -2.04
N GLU A 87 -33.19 -18.82 -1.84
CA GLU A 87 -32.79 -20.23 -1.94
C GLU A 87 -32.32 -20.58 -3.36
N ARG A 88 -32.94 -19.97 -4.36
CA ARG A 88 -32.59 -20.19 -5.78
C ARG A 88 -31.23 -19.55 -6.16
N VAL A 89 -30.69 -18.66 -5.32
CA VAL A 89 -29.36 -18.07 -5.54
C VAL A 89 -28.23 -19.01 -5.14
N ALA A 90 -28.47 -19.97 -4.22
CA ALA A 90 -27.42 -20.86 -3.71
C ALA A 90 -26.70 -21.66 -4.80
N PRO A 91 -27.39 -22.29 -5.79
CA PRO A 91 -26.69 -22.98 -6.90
C PRO A 91 -25.83 -22.04 -7.73
N LEU A 92 -26.23 -20.78 -7.92
CA LEU A 92 -25.46 -19.79 -8.69
C LEU A 92 -24.14 -19.44 -7.99
N VAL A 93 -24.21 -19.23 -6.67
CA VAL A 93 -23.02 -18.98 -5.83
C VAL A 93 -22.09 -20.18 -5.82
N ALA A 94 -22.63 -21.39 -5.62
CA ALA A 94 -21.84 -22.62 -5.65
C ALA A 94 -21.15 -22.83 -7.00
N ASP A 95 -21.82 -22.56 -8.10
CA ASP A 95 -21.24 -22.64 -9.46
C ASP A 95 -20.15 -21.58 -9.66
N ALA A 96 -20.39 -20.33 -9.24
CA ALA A 96 -19.42 -19.24 -9.33
C ALA A 96 -18.14 -19.58 -8.56
N ILE A 97 -18.25 -20.06 -7.32
CA ILE A 97 -17.12 -20.49 -6.48
C ILE A 97 -16.36 -21.63 -7.17
N ARG A 98 -17.07 -22.65 -7.64
CA ARG A 98 -16.48 -23.81 -8.32
C ARG A 98 -15.72 -23.41 -9.59
N LYS A 99 -16.21 -22.43 -10.33
CA LYS A 99 -15.57 -21.85 -11.54
C LYS A 99 -14.44 -20.87 -11.22
N GLY A 100 -14.14 -20.59 -9.96
CA GLY A 100 -13.13 -19.61 -9.54
C GLY A 100 -13.50 -18.17 -9.89
N ARG A 101 -14.79 -17.87 -10.03
CA ARG A 101 -15.28 -16.50 -10.25
C ARG A 101 -15.23 -15.71 -8.95
N ILE A 102 -15.20 -14.38 -9.07
CA ILE A 102 -15.33 -13.51 -7.89
C ILE A 102 -16.77 -13.57 -7.40
N VAL A 103 -16.95 -13.76 -6.09
CA VAL A 103 -18.25 -13.68 -5.43
C VAL A 103 -18.19 -12.60 -4.38
N GLY A 104 -18.98 -11.54 -4.57
CA GLY A 104 -19.15 -10.45 -3.59
C GLY A 104 -20.46 -10.60 -2.84
N ALA A 105 -20.46 -10.38 -1.52
CA ALA A 105 -21.69 -10.33 -0.71
C ALA A 105 -21.61 -9.23 0.35
N ILE A 106 -22.59 -8.33 0.37
CA ILE A 106 -22.62 -7.21 1.31
C ILE A 106 -23.86 -7.26 2.19
N CYS A 107 -23.75 -6.80 3.44
CA CYS A 107 -24.87 -6.64 4.36
C CYS A 107 -25.57 -7.99 4.65
N ASN A 108 -26.89 -8.09 4.46
CA ASN A 108 -27.66 -9.32 4.69
C ASN A 108 -27.31 -10.45 3.71
N ALA A 109 -26.76 -10.14 2.53
CA ALA A 109 -26.25 -11.15 1.61
C ALA A 109 -25.05 -11.91 2.21
N ALA A 110 -24.18 -11.24 2.96
CA ALA A 110 -23.09 -11.90 3.69
C ALA A 110 -23.64 -12.85 4.78
N SER A 111 -24.66 -12.42 5.51
CA SER A 111 -25.34 -13.26 6.50
C SER A 111 -26.01 -14.49 5.86
N TRP A 112 -26.60 -14.30 4.69
CA TRP A 112 -27.15 -15.42 3.92
C TRP A 112 -26.05 -16.37 3.43
N MET A 113 -24.89 -15.89 2.96
CA MET A 113 -23.76 -16.74 2.61
C MET A 113 -23.28 -17.60 3.81
N ALA A 114 -23.25 -17.01 5.01
CA ALA A 114 -22.97 -17.75 6.23
C ALA A 114 -23.98 -18.87 6.45
N SER A 115 -25.28 -18.61 6.25
CA SER A 115 -26.34 -19.61 6.43
C SER A 115 -26.27 -20.78 5.43
N ARG A 116 -25.49 -20.63 4.35
CA ARG A 116 -25.25 -21.68 3.33
C ARG A 116 -23.88 -22.33 3.46
N GLY A 117 -23.11 -21.96 4.48
CA GLY A 117 -21.78 -22.49 4.72
C GLY A 117 -20.71 -21.98 3.75
N PHE A 118 -21.01 -21.02 2.86
CA PHE A 118 -20.07 -20.50 1.86
C PHE A 118 -18.89 -19.71 2.47
N LEU A 119 -18.97 -19.36 3.77
CA LEU A 119 -17.94 -18.62 4.47
C LEU A 119 -17.06 -19.52 5.37
N ASN A 120 -17.28 -20.84 5.37
CA ASN A 120 -16.62 -21.75 6.30
C ASN A 120 -15.11 -21.94 6.03
N ASP A 121 -14.65 -21.69 4.80
CA ASP A 121 -13.25 -21.91 4.38
C ASP A 121 -12.50 -20.61 4.04
N VAL A 122 -13.04 -19.44 4.41
CA VAL A 122 -12.47 -18.13 4.09
C VAL A 122 -12.51 -17.17 5.27
N ARG A 123 -11.58 -16.23 5.28
CA ARG A 123 -11.71 -15.02 6.11
C ARG A 123 -12.84 -14.16 5.55
N HIS A 124 -13.64 -13.59 6.43
CA HIS A 124 -14.82 -12.85 6.02
C HIS A 124 -15.26 -11.81 7.07
N THR A 125 -16.15 -10.94 6.68
CA THR A 125 -16.83 -9.97 7.55
C THR A 125 -18.33 -9.90 7.21
N GLY A 126 -19.07 -9.03 7.87
CA GLY A 126 -20.48 -8.79 7.66
C GLY A 126 -21.03 -7.79 8.69
N ASN A 127 -22.34 -7.76 8.92
CA ASN A 127 -22.97 -6.86 9.89
C ASN A 127 -22.65 -7.18 11.37
N GLY A 128 -21.85 -8.19 11.62
CA GLY A 128 -21.40 -8.65 12.95
C GLY A 128 -21.38 -10.16 13.01
N VAL A 129 -20.43 -10.72 13.77
CA VAL A 129 -20.29 -12.18 13.90
C VAL A 129 -21.54 -12.80 14.52
N GLU A 130 -22.18 -12.11 15.46
CA GLU A 130 -23.41 -12.56 16.10
C GLU A 130 -24.57 -12.71 15.11
N GLN A 131 -24.67 -11.79 14.13
CA GLN A 131 -25.67 -11.89 13.08
C GLN A 131 -25.38 -13.04 12.13
N LEU A 132 -24.12 -13.27 11.78
CA LEU A 132 -23.74 -14.41 10.95
C LEU A 132 -24.04 -15.74 11.66
N GLN A 133 -23.76 -15.84 12.96
CA GLN A 133 -24.10 -17.01 13.79
C GLN A 133 -25.62 -17.20 13.90
N LEU A 134 -26.37 -16.11 14.12
CA LEU A 134 -27.83 -16.17 14.22
C LEU A 134 -28.49 -16.67 12.92
N TRP A 135 -27.99 -16.22 11.76
CA TRP A 135 -28.52 -16.62 10.46
C TRP A 135 -28.00 -18.01 10.04
N GLY A 136 -26.75 -18.28 10.34
CA GLY A 136 -26.03 -19.50 9.91
C GLY A 136 -26.38 -20.73 10.72
N GLY A 137 -26.66 -20.56 12.01
CA GLY A 137 -26.91 -21.69 12.91
C GLY A 137 -25.78 -22.72 12.80
N GLU A 138 -26.15 -23.98 12.67
CA GLU A 138 -25.19 -25.11 12.53
C GLU A 138 -24.44 -25.12 11.20
N ALA A 139 -24.95 -24.45 10.16
CA ALA A 139 -24.29 -24.38 8.85
C ALA A 139 -23.09 -23.43 8.83
N TYR A 140 -23.02 -22.47 9.76
CA TYR A 140 -21.89 -21.55 9.87
C TYR A 140 -20.91 -22.00 10.95
N THR A 141 -19.80 -22.62 10.55
CA THR A 141 -18.84 -23.25 11.45
C THR A 141 -17.55 -22.44 11.62
N ASN A 142 -17.38 -21.31 10.92
CA ASN A 142 -16.12 -20.54 10.87
C ASN A 142 -16.24 -19.16 11.51
N ALA A 143 -16.78 -19.05 12.71
CA ALA A 143 -16.79 -17.78 13.46
C ALA A 143 -15.36 -17.26 13.74
N ALA A 144 -14.37 -18.15 13.85
CA ALA A 144 -12.97 -17.77 14.02
C ALA A 144 -12.34 -17.09 12.77
N GLY A 145 -12.92 -17.31 11.61
CA GLY A 145 -12.51 -16.65 10.37
C GLY A 145 -13.12 -15.25 10.17
N TYR A 146 -14.00 -14.83 11.09
CA TYR A 146 -14.56 -13.46 11.07
C TYR A 146 -13.49 -12.42 11.40
N VAL A 147 -13.44 -11.36 10.60
CA VAL A 147 -12.53 -10.23 10.76
C VAL A 147 -13.33 -8.95 10.97
N THR A 148 -12.97 -8.16 11.98
CA THR A 148 -13.60 -6.86 12.28
C THR A 148 -13.06 -5.77 11.36
N GLU A 149 -13.42 -5.86 10.07
CA GLU A 149 -13.05 -4.92 9.02
C GLU A 149 -14.30 -4.49 8.25
N GLN A 150 -14.22 -3.40 7.53
CA GLN A 150 -15.34 -2.91 6.71
C GLN A 150 -15.66 -3.88 5.55
N ALA A 151 -14.63 -4.34 4.87
CA ALA A 151 -14.70 -5.37 3.83
C ALA A 151 -13.49 -6.29 3.92
N VAL A 152 -13.66 -7.54 3.57
CA VAL A 152 -12.62 -8.57 3.58
C VAL A 152 -12.68 -9.34 2.28
N SER A 153 -11.52 -9.55 1.67
CA SER A 153 -11.35 -10.42 0.51
C SER A 153 -10.43 -11.59 0.90
N ASP A 154 -10.87 -12.81 0.62
CA ASP A 154 -10.07 -14.02 0.75
C ASP A 154 -10.41 -14.99 -0.38
N LYS A 155 -9.37 -15.52 -1.03
CA LYS A 155 -9.51 -16.23 -2.30
C LYS A 155 -10.25 -15.32 -3.30
N ASN A 156 -11.37 -15.75 -3.86
CA ASN A 156 -12.22 -14.96 -4.74
C ASN A 156 -13.57 -14.59 -4.08
N ILE A 157 -13.65 -14.59 -2.77
CA ILE A 157 -14.85 -14.21 -2.01
C ILE A 157 -14.59 -12.87 -1.32
N VAL A 158 -15.48 -11.91 -1.54
CA VAL A 158 -15.46 -10.58 -0.90
C VAL A 158 -16.71 -10.43 -0.06
N THR A 159 -16.55 -10.11 1.22
CA THR A 159 -17.67 -9.81 2.11
C THR A 159 -17.52 -8.44 2.74
N ALA A 160 -18.64 -7.79 3.03
CA ALA A 160 -18.67 -6.49 3.67
C ALA A 160 -19.91 -6.30 4.57
N ASN A 161 -19.82 -5.37 5.53
CA ASN A 161 -21.00 -4.91 6.25
C ASN A 161 -21.79 -3.88 5.43
N GLY A 162 -23.05 -3.63 5.78
CA GLY A 162 -23.98 -2.79 5.00
C GLY A 162 -23.62 -1.30 4.94
N SER A 163 -22.63 -0.82 5.72
CA SER A 163 -22.12 0.55 5.64
C SER A 163 -20.89 0.71 4.76
N ALA A 164 -20.34 -0.39 4.24
CA ALA A 164 -19.03 -0.46 3.61
C ALA A 164 -19.08 -0.58 2.09
N SER A 165 -20.05 0.07 1.43
CA SER A 165 -20.23 0.00 -0.03
C SER A 165 -18.97 0.39 -0.81
N LEU A 166 -18.20 1.37 -0.32
CA LEU A 166 -16.97 1.83 -0.93
C LEU A 166 -15.85 0.79 -0.78
N GLU A 167 -15.62 0.30 0.44
CA GLU A 167 -14.59 -0.70 0.72
C GLU A 167 -14.88 -2.02 -0.02
N PHE A 168 -16.16 -2.42 -0.04
CA PHE A 168 -16.63 -3.58 -0.80
C PHE A 168 -16.31 -3.47 -2.29
N ALA A 169 -16.61 -2.31 -2.88
CA ALA A 169 -16.31 -2.04 -4.28
C ALA A 169 -14.80 -2.10 -4.54
N CYS A 170 -13.98 -1.48 -3.68
CA CYS A 170 -12.53 -1.49 -3.83
C CYS A 170 -11.94 -2.91 -3.78
N GLU A 171 -12.42 -3.78 -2.88
CA GLU A 171 -11.96 -5.17 -2.82
C GLU A 171 -12.30 -5.95 -4.10
N ILE A 172 -13.51 -5.76 -4.65
CA ILE A 172 -13.89 -6.39 -5.93
C ILE A 172 -13.07 -5.83 -7.10
N LEU A 173 -12.88 -4.50 -7.16
CA LEU A 173 -12.07 -3.86 -8.20
C LEU A 173 -10.61 -4.35 -8.17
N ARG A 174 -10.02 -4.58 -6.99
CA ARG A 174 -8.68 -5.15 -6.84
C ARG A 174 -8.58 -6.55 -7.43
N LEU A 175 -9.59 -7.39 -7.24
CA LEU A 175 -9.63 -8.73 -7.83
C LEU A 175 -9.89 -8.72 -9.33
N LEU A 176 -10.66 -7.75 -9.83
CA LEU A 176 -10.93 -7.58 -11.26
C LEU A 176 -9.73 -6.98 -12.01
N ASN A 177 -8.95 -6.12 -11.37
CA ASN A 177 -7.83 -5.39 -11.97
C ASN A 177 -6.64 -5.32 -11.00
N ASN A 178 -5.92 -6.43 -10.88
CA ASN A 178 -4.82 -6.56 -9.93
C ASN A 178 -3.63 -5.60 -10.20
N ASP A 179 -3.49 -5.10 -11.43
CA ASP A 179 -2.36 -4.26 -11.83
C ASP A 179 -2.56 -2.76 -11.51
N ASN A 180 -3.75 -2.36 -11.06
CA ASN A 180 -4.11 -0.96 -10.85
C ASN A 180 -4.42 -0.60 -9.38
N GLN A 181 -3.66 -1.15 -8.43
CA GLN A 181 -3.89 -0.96 -7.00
C GLN A 181 -3.81 0.50 -6.55
N GLN A 182 -2.90 1.27 -7.14
CA GLN A 182 -2.69 2.68 -6.78
C GLN A 182 -3.91 3.55 -7.17
N GLU A 183 -4.49 3.32 -8.33
CA GLU A 183 -5.66 4.08 -8.78
C GLU A 183 -6.91 3.70 -7.98
N ILE A 184 -7.07 2.43 -7.62
CA ILE A 184 -8.17 1.98 -6.75
C ILE A 184 -8.04 2.62 -5.35
N GLU A 185 -6.84 2.73 -4.81
CA GLU A 185 -6.63 3.42 -3.53
C GLU A 185 -6.93 4.92 -3.63
N MET A 186 -6.55 5.58 -4.73
CA MET A 186 -6.91 6.98 -4.98
C MET A 186 -8.44 7.15 -5.09
N TYR A 187 -9.13 6.23 -5.76
CA TYR A 187 -10.59 6.18 -5.82
C TYR A 187 -11.21 6.08 -4.42
N ARG A 188 -10.69 5.18 -3.60
CA ARG A 188 -11.12 5.02 -2.20
C ARG A 188 -10.91 6.31 -1.40
N MET A 189 -9.74 6.93 -1.51
CA MET A 189 -9.43 8.19 -0.82
C MET A 189 -10.36 9.32 -1.26
N PHE A 190 -10.65 9.43 -2.56
CA PHE A 190 -11.55 10.44 -3.11
C PHE A 190 -12.93 10.41 -2.46
N TYR A 191 -13.53 9.24 -2.34
CA TYR A 191 -14.87 9.12 -1.73
C TYR A 191 -14.84 9.14 -0.21
N LYS A 192 -13.78 8.65 0.43
CA LYS A 192 -13.66 8.60 1.88
C LYS A 192 -13.33 9.95 2.50
N MET A 193 -12.45 10.70 1.89
CA MET A 193 -12.03 12.03 2.36
C MET A 193 -12.88 13.16 1.77
N GLY A 194 -13.43 12.95 0.57
CA GLY A 194 -14.09 13.98 -0.22
C GLY A 194 -13.11 14.86 -1.00
N LEU A 195 -13.62 15.48 -2.07
CA LEU A 195 -12.82 16.26 -3.02
C LEU A 195 -12.06 17.42 -2.36
N VAL A 196 -12.67 18.09 -1.37
CA VAL A 196 -12.05 19.24 -0.72
C VAL A 196 -10.82 18.86 0.09
N GLU A 197 -10.92 17.83 0.91
CA GLU A 197 -9.79 17.38 1.75
C GLU A 197 -8.70 16.73 0.90
N LEU A 198 -9.08 15.93 -0.08
CA LEU A 198 -8.13 15.37 -1.05
C LEU A 198 -7.41 16.48 -1.83
N GLY A 199 -8.13 17.52 -2.27
CA GLY A 199 -7.57 18.70 -2.92
C GLY A 199 -6.58 19.46 -2.03
N LYS A 200 -6.88 19.63 -0.74
CA LYS A 200 -5.96 20.23 0.23
C LYS A 200 -4.69 19.39 0.40
N MET A 201 -4.83 18.07 0.51
CA MET A 201 -3.71 17.15 0.63
C MET A 201 -2.81 17.19 -0.63
N MET A 202 -3.40 17.21 -1.81
CA MET A 202 -2.67 17.30 -3.08
C MET A 202 -2.10 18.71 -3.35
N SER A 203 -2.77 19.76 -2.85
CA SER A 203 -2.35 21.16 -2.97
C SER A 203 -1.43 21.64 -1.84
N GLN A 204 -1.18 20.78 -0.82
CA GLN A 204 -0.04 21.02 0.06
C GLN A 204 1.18 21.12 -0.85
N ALA A 205 1.59 22.36 -1.09
CA ALA A 205 2.61 22.71 -2.05
C ALA A 205 3.79 21.76 -1.84
N LYS A 206 4.18 21.01 -2.88
CA LYS A 206 5.48 20.35 -2.88
C LYS A 206 6.45 21.41 -2.40
N PRO A 207 7.24 21.14 -1.37
CA PRO A 207 8.18 22.14 -0.89
C PRO A 207 8.93 22.66 -2.10
N ARG A 208 9.08 23.98 -2.19
CA ARG A 208 9.74 24.64 -3.33
C ARG A 208 11.11 24.02 -3.63
N PHE A 209 11.69 23.43 -2.59
CA PHE A 209 12.96 22.73 -2.64
C PHE A 209 12.81 21.38 -1.93
N THR A 210 13.43 20.35 -2.47
CA THR A 210 13.56 19.04 -1.83
C THR A 210 15.05 18.81 -1.53
N PHE A 211 15.38 18.65 -0.25
CA PHE A 211 16.71 18.22 0.15
C PHE A 211 16.74 16.68 0.12
N ASN A 212 17.47 16.13 -0.84
CA ASN A 212 17.50 14.68 -1.08
C ASN A 212 18.90 14.12 -1.30
N THR A 213 19.92 14.96 -1.26
CA THR A 213 21.28 14.55 -1.63
C THR A 213 22.30 15.41 -0.88
N VAL A 214 23.34 14.75 -0.36
CA VAL A 214 24.56 15.38 0.11
C VAL A 214 25.67 15.12 -0.93
N GLY A 215 26.32 16.18 -1.41
CA GLY A 215 27.50 16.06 -2.27
C GLY A 215 28.79 16.12 -1.43
N LEU A 216 29.66 15.15 -1.59
CA LEU A 216 30.98 15.10 -0.97
C LEU A 216 32.03 15.31 -2.06
N PHE A 217 32.90 16.28 -1.87
CA PHE A 217 33.99 16.56 -2.80
C PHE A 217 35.22 15.73 -2.42
N THR A 218 35.69 14.91 -3.36
CA THR A 218 36.71 13.90 -3.12
C THR A 218 38.00 14.17 -3.90
N THR A 219 39.09 13.74 -3.37
CA THR A 219 40.36 13.65 -4.10
C THR A 219 40.47 12.32 -4.86
N ASP A 220 39.95 11.25 -4.25
CA ASP A 220 39.89 9.90 -4.83
C ASP A 220 38.56 9.24 -4.44
N ASN A 221 37.81 8.81 -5.45
CA ASN A 221 36.50 8.17 -5.22
C ASN A 221 36.65 6.74 -4.67
N ALA A 222 37.69 6.00 -5.01
CA ALA A 222 37.80 4.58 -4.68
C ALA A 222 37.80 4.31 -3.16
N PRO A 223 38.62 4.97 -2.33
CA PRO A 223 38.55 4.80 -0.87
C PRO A 223 37.24 5.28 -0.27
N MET A 224 36.64 6.34 -0.81
CA MET A 224 35.35 6.86 -0.35
C MET A 224 34.21 5.87 -0.65
N VAL A 225 34.18 5.30 -1.85
CA VAL A 225 33.21 4.25 -2.20
C VAL A 225 33.35 3.04 -1.29
N ALA A 226 34.57 2.56 -1.10
CA ALA A 226 34.82 1.44 -0.20
C ALA A 226 34.34 1.74 1.23
N PHE A 227 34.65 2.93 1.73
CA PHE A 227 34.24 3.37 3.07
C PHE A 227 32.71 3.35 3.26
N TYR A 228 31.97 4.05 2.41
CA TYR A 228 30.49 4.13 2.56
C TYR A 228 29.79 2.82 2.24
N ARG A 229 30.29 2.04 1.27
CA ARG A 229 29.74 0.72 0.93
C ARG A 229 30.00 -0.30 2.04
N ASP A 230 31.27 -0.44 2.46
CA ASP A 230 31.68 -1.56 3.29
C ASP A 230 31.42 -1.31 4.79
N ILE A 231 31.46 -0.04 5.24
CA ILE A 231 31.22 0.33 6.63
C ILE A 231 29.74 0.69 6.88
N PHE A 232 29.13 1.50 6.03
CA PHE A 232 27.78 2.03 6.25
C PHE A 232 26.70 1.37 5.38
N GLY A 233 27.08 0.44 4.48
CA GLY A 233 26.12 -0.34 3.68
C GLY A 233 25.46 0.44 2.55
N PHE A 234 26.06 1.51 2.05
CA PHE A 234 25.57 2.20 0.88
C PHE A 234 25.69 1.33 -0.37
N GLU A 235 24.66 1.36 -1.20
CA GLU A 235 24.65 0.68 -2.50
C GLU A 235 25.11 1.63 -3.60
N THR A 236 25.86 1.10 -4.59
CA THR A 236 26.31 1.85 -5.76
C THR A 236 26.50 0.92 -6.96
N ALA A 237 26.22 1.43 -8.16
CA ALA A 237 26.54 0.79 -9.44
C ALA A 237 27.84 1.32 -10.06
N TRP A 238 28.71 1.99 -9.27
CA TRP A 238 29.96 2.58 -9.79
C TRP A 238 30.88 1.53 -10.41
N ASN A 239 31.36 1.81 -11.60
CA ASN A 239 32.21 0.91 -12.40
C ASN A 239 33.70 1.04 -12.12
N GLY A 240 34.11 1.89 -11.17
CA GLY A 240 35.53 2.13 -10.83
C GLY A 240 36.22 3.23 -11.65
N THR A 241 35.55 3.82 -12.65
CA THR A 241 36.17 4.80 -13.56
C THR A 241 35.37 6.10 -13.71
N ASP A 242 34.05 6.07 -13.53
CA ASP A 242 33.24 7.25 -13.67
C ASP A 242 33.63 8.32 -12.63
N PRO A 243 33.76 9.59 -13.03
CA PRO A 243 34.15 10.66 -12.10
C PRO A 243 33.10 10.94 -11.04
N ASN A 244 31.83 10.80 -11.37
CA ASN A 244 30.72 11.02 -10.45
C ASN A 244 30.20 9.68 -9.93
N VAL A 245 30.05 9.55 -8.62
CA VAL A 245 29.56 8.34 -7.99
C VAL A 245 28.27 8.66 -7.23
N GLU A 246 27.19 7.95 -7.53
CA GLU A 246 25.97 7.97 -6.76
C GLU A 246 25.94 6.74 -5.84
N MET A 247 25.61 6.99 -4.57
CA MET A 247 25.48 5.96 -3.54
C MET A 247 24.18 6.18 -2.76
N THR A 248 23.45 5.12 -2.45
CA THR A 248 22.15 5.18 -1.79
C THR A 248 22.09 4.30 -0.55
N LEU A 249 21.38 4.77 0.47
CA LEU A 249 21.03 4.02 1.67
C LEU A 249 19.57 4.31 2.04
N GLY A 250 18.67 3.38 1.72
CA GLY A 250 17.23 3.61 1.82
C GLY A 250 16.78 4.81 0.98
N ALA A 251 16.20 5.83 1.61
CA ALA A 251 15.80 7.08 0.95
C ALA A 251 16.91 8.15 0.87
N SER A 252 18.05 7.92 1.53
CA SER A 252 19.17 8.86 1.58
C SER A 252 20.11 8.62 0.39
N ARG A 253 20.68 9.72 -0.12
CA ARG A 253 21.61 9.69 -1.26
C ARG A 253 22.80 10.58 -1.00
N ILE A 254 24.01 10.06 -1.31
CA ILE A 254 25.23 10.85 -1.40
C ILE A 254 25.77 10.80 -2.83
N ILE A 255 26.42 11.87 -3.25
CA ILE A 255 27.17 11.91 -4.52
C ILE A 255 28.61 12.24 -4.20
N LEU A 256 29.55 11.43 -4.69
CA LEU A 256 30.96 11.75 -4.66
C LEU A 256 31.33 12.45 -5.96
N PHE A 257 31.94 13.62 -5.84
CA PHE A 257 32.32 14.44 -6.98
C PHE A 257 33.78 14.90 -6.88
N PRO A 258 34.64 14.63 -7.89
CA PRO A 258 36.04 15.02 -7.83
C PRO A 258 36.24 16.54 -7.70
N ARG A 259 37.12 16.94 -6.80
CA ARG A 259 37.44 18.35 -6.53
C ARG A 259 37.92 19.10 -7.76
N ASP A 260 38.81 18.50 -8.52
CA ASP A 260 39.37 19.07 -9.76
C ASP A 260 38.28 19.23 -10.85
N ALA A 261 37.42 18.26 -11.01
CA ALA A 261 36.28 18.33 -11.94
C ALA A 261 35.29 19.47 -11.55
N PHE A 262 35.03 19.64 -10.25
CA PHE A 262 34.19 20.71 -9.77
C PHE A 262 34.84 22.10 -9.97
N GLU A 263 36.13 22.22 -9.69
CA GLU A 263 36.90 23.46 -9.92
C GLU A 263 36.95 23.81 -11.41
N GLN A 264 37.13 22.82 -12.29
CA GLN A 264 37.07 23.02 -13.74
C GLN A 264 35.70 23.46 -14.20
N MET A 265 34.64 22.79 -13.73
CA MET A 265 33.24 23.11 -14.09
C MET A 265 32.87 24.55 -13.67
N THR A 266 33.26 24.97 -12.48
CA THR A 266 32.93 26.29 -11.94
C THR A 266 33.91 27.40 -12.33
N SER A 267 35.05 27.05 -12.94
CA SER A 267 36.19 27.93 -13.21
C SER A 267 36.68 28.71 -11.97
N ARG A 268 36.62 28.04 -10.80
CA ARG A 268 37.03 28.59 -9.50
C ARG A 268 37.85 27.62 -8.71
N ARG A 269 38.74 28.13 -7.88
CA ARG A 269 39.46 27.36 -6.85
C ARG A 269 38.72 27.43 -5.52
N TYR A 270 38.67 26.34 -4.79
CA TYR A 270 38.03 26.24 -3.47
C TYR A 270 39.04 25.86 -2.41
N ALA A 271 38.83 26.36 -1.18
CA ALA A 271 39.57 25.89 -0.02
C ALA A 271 38.85 24.66 0.55
N TYR A 272 39.57 23.55 0.58
CA TYR A 272 39.07 22.32 1.21
C TYR A 272 39.69 22.18 2.61
N PRO A 273 38.90 21.92 3.67
CA PRO A 273 39.36 21.93 5.05
C PRO A 273 40.55 21.00 5.31
N ASN A 274 40.60 19.88 4.59
CA ASN A 274 41.62 18.85 4.80
C ASN A 274 42.89 19.04 3.98
N GLY A 275 43.00 20.12 3.22
CA GLY A 275 44.15 20.42 2.38
C GLY A 275 44.44 19.34 1.36
N THR A 276 45.41 19.63 0.45
CA THR A 276 45.94 18.67 -0.54
C THR A 276 47.04 17.80 0.02
N ASN A 277 47.44 17.90 1.29
CA ASN A 277 48.65 17.34 1.87
C ASN A 277 48.46 16.39 3.04
N GLY A 278 47.24 15.84 3.27
CA GLY A 278 47.04 14.74 4.20
C GLY A 278 47.47 15.00 5.66
N THR A 279 47.41 16.25 6.11
CA THR A 279 47.69 16.57 7.51
C THR A 279 46.37 16.68 8.27
N ASP A 280 46.18 15.76 9.20
CA ASP A 280 45.34 15.76 10.41
C ASP A 280 44.02 16.58 10.41
N GLY A 281 43.48 17.03 9.28
CA GLY A 281 42.33 17.88 9.20
C GLY A 281 41.04 17.09 9.06
N THR A 282 40.21 17.10 10.09
CA THR A 282 38.79 16.76 9.98
C THR A 282 38.01 17.97 9.46
N ASN A 283 36.99 17.70 8.66
CA ASN A 283 36.05 18.72 8.20
C ASN A 283 35.04 19.01 9.32
N GLY A 284 35.26 20.06 10.08
CA GLY A 284 34.43 20.47 11.21
C GLY A 284 33.25 21.39 10.85
N THR A 285 32.89 21.54 9.57
CA THR A 285 31.81 22.43 9.14
C THR A 285 30.46 21.72 9.01
N MET A 286 30.46 20.40 8.89
CA MET A 286 29.25 19.57 8.81
C MET A 286 29.57 18.13 9.22
N GLU A 287 28.55 17.38 9.53
CA GLU A 287 28.62 15.96 9.83
C GLU A 287 27.52 15.19 9.07
N LEU A 288 27.73 13.89 8.92
CA LEU A 288 26.67 12.95 8.57
C LEU A 288 26.31 12.15 9.82
N SER A 289 25.06 12.17 10.23
CA SER A 289 24.61 11.48 11.44
C SER A 289 23.80 10.24 11.09
N PHE A 290 24.13 9.13 11.75
CA PHE A 290 23.47 7.82 11.61
C PHE A 290 22.93 7.39 12.97
N ASP A 291 21.60 7.15 13.02
CA ASP A 291 20.95 6.59 14.19
C ASP A 291 21.07 5.07 14.22
N VAL A 292 21.32 4.53 15.40
CA VAL A 292 21.28 3.10 15.70
C VAL A 292 20.25 2.82 16.80
N PRO A 293 19.72 1.56 16.91
CA PRO A 293 18.60 1.28 17.79
C PRO A 293 18.84 1.55 19.28
N THR A 294 20.03 1.22 19.80
CA THR A 294 20.33 1.31 21.25
C THR A 294 21.71 1.86 21.53
N PHE A 295 21.97 2.24 22.82
CA PHE A 295 23.31 2.63 23.29
C PHE A 295 24.37 1.55 23.07
N ALA A 296 24.00 0.28 23.26
CA ALA A 296 24.90 -0.84 23.02
C ALA A 296 25.27 -0.98 21.53
N ASP A 297 24.37 -0.60 20.64
CA ASP A 297 24.64 -0.60 19.22
C ASP A 297 25.60 0.53 18.81
N VAL A 298 25.60 1.68 19.51
CA VAL A 298 26.61 2.75 19.30
C VAL A 298 28.01 2.23 19.58
N ASP A 299 28.21 1.54 20.71
CA ASP A 299 29.51 0.98 21.09
C ASP A 299 29.99 -0.05 20.05
N LYS A 300 29.11 -0.97 19.69
CA LYS A 300 29.37 -2.04 18.74
C LYS A 300 29.70 -1.51 17.34
N GLU A 301 28.93 -0.55 16.85
CA GLU A 301 29.15 0.01 15.50
C GLU A 301 30.39 0.89 15.43
N TYR A 302 30.74 1.59 16.52
CA TYR A 302 32.02 2.31 16.61
C TYR A 302 33.21 1.35 16.50
N GLU A 303 33.24 0.28 17.32
CA GLU A 303 34.30 -0.73 17.27
C GLU A 303 34.38 -1.39 15.89
N ARG A 304 33.24 -1.71 15.30
CA ARG A 304 33.17 -2.29 13.97
C ARG A 304 33.72 -1.34 12.89
N ALA A 305 33.28 -0.08 12.89
CA ALA A 305 33.71 0.92 11.90
C ALA A 305 35.21 1.18 11.98
N VAL A 306 35.75 1.36 13.18
CA VAL A 306 37.19 1.55 13.42
C VAL A 306 37.98 0.31 13.01
N GLY A 307 37.46 -0.89 13.32
CA GLY A 307 38.06 -2.16 12.89
C GLY A 307 38.11 -2.35 11.37
N MET A 308 37.19 -1.70 10.63
CA MET A 308 37.14 -1.66 9.18
C MET A 308 37.93 -0.50 8.53
N GLY A 309 38.59 0.33 9.34
CA GLY A 309 39.51 1.37 8.87
C GLY A 309 38.96 2.80 8.92
N ALA A 310 37.82 3.03 9.57
CA ALA A 310 37.35 4.39 9.86
C ALA A 310 38.32 5.09 10.83
N GLN A 311 38.60 6.37 10.61
CA GLN A 311 39.45 7.13 11.51
C GLN A 311 38.70 7.42 12.80
N PRO A 312 39.20 7.01 14.00
CA PRO A 312 38.54 7.30 15.26
C PRO A 312 38.70 8.79 15.61
N ILE A 313 37.59 9.45 15.95
CA ILE A 313 37.57 10.88 16.32
C ILE A 313 37.13 11.04 17.79
N PHE A 314 36.01 10.45 18.18
CA PHE A 314 35.47 10.57 19.54
C PHE A 314 34.82 9.22 19.94
N PRO A 315 35.28 8.60 21.03
CA PRO A 315 34.78 7.31 21.47
C PRO A 315 33.34 7.41 22.00
N PRO A 316 32.59 6.28 22.03
CA PRO A 316 31.22 6.26 22.54
C PRO A 316 31.08 6.87 23.92
N THR A 317 30.30 7.94 24.03
CA THR A 317 30.09 8.72 25.24
C THR A 317 28.61 8.98 25.42
N THR A 318 28.10 8.87 26.65
CA THR A 318 26.73 9.29 26.95
C THR A 318 26.75 10.74 27.40
N GLU A 319 26.09 11.57 26.64
CA GLU A 319 26.05 13.01 26.83
C GLU A 319 25.01 13.44 27.88
N PRO A 320 25.18 14.61 28.51
CA PRO A 320 24.27 15.09 29.56
C PRO A 320 22.81 15.24 29.14
N TRP A 321 22.54 15.38 27.83
CA TRP A 321 21.18 15.47 27.25
C TRP A 321 20.55 14.13 26.95
N GLY A 322 21.20 13.00 27.29
CA GLY A 322 20.63 11.66 27.22
C GLY A 322 20.86 10.93 25.87
N GLN A 323 21.75 11.43 25.03
CA GLN A 323 22.19 10.77 23.81
C GLN A 323 23.50 10.01 24.06
N ARG A 324 23.64 8.81 23.57
CA ARG A 324 24.94 8.16 23.42
C ARG A 324 25.43 8.36 22.00
N THR A 325 26.62 8.94 21.86
CA THR A 325 27.18 9.31 20.55
C THR A 325 28.67 8.96 20.46
N CYS A 326 29.14 8.75 19.24
CA CYS A 326 30.55 8.64 18.91
C CYS A 326 30.79 9.26 17.53
N TYR A 327 32.05 9.56 17.23
CA TYR A 327 32.46 10.10 15.94
C TYR A 327 33.59 9.29 15.31
N VAL A 328 33.48 9.07 14.02
CA VAL A 328 34.54 8.60 13.14
C VAL A 328 34.67 9.57 11.97
N ALA A 329 35.76 9.48 11.22
CA ALA A 329 35.89 10.22 9.96
C ALA A 329 36.11 9.28 8.78
N ASP A 330 35.62 9.73 7.60
CA ASP A 330 35.87 9.08 6.33
C ASP A 330 37.29 9.38 5.79
N PRO A 331 37.73 8.77 4.69
CA PRO A 331 39.08 8.99 4.12
C PRO A 331 39.41 10.43 3.73
N GLU A 332 38.37 11.27 3.50
CA GLU A 332 38.53 12.70 3.21
C GLU A 332 38.43 13.56 4.48
N GLY A 333 38.22 12.95 5.66
CA GLY A 333 38.12 13.61 6.96
C GLY A 333 36.74 14.20 7.26
N ASN A 334 35.68 13.82 6.55
CA ASN A 334 34.34 14.25 6.91
C ASN A 334 33.88 13.54 8.18
N LEU A 335 33.28 14.31 9.10
CA LEU A 335 32.80 13.79 10.38
C LEU A 335 31.53 12.97 10.18
N ILE A 336 31.48 11.83 10.86
CA ILE A 336 30.36 10.93 10.89
C ILE A 336 30.00 10.62 12.32
N GLU A 337 28.80 11.00 12.71
CA GLU A 337 28.21 10.65 14.01
C GLU A 337 27.47 9.31 13.92
N ILE A 338 27.62 8.48 14.95
CA ILE A 338 26.78 7.30 15.19
C ILE A 338 26.18 7.47 16.56
N SER A 339 24.84 7.49 16.67
CA SER A 339 24.18 7.86 17.90
C SER A 339 22.87 7.12 18.18
N SER A 340 22.42 7.18 19.44
CA SER A 340 21.11 6.71 19.90
C SER A 340 20.63 7.51 21.10
N PHE A 341 19.30 7.62 21.24
CA PHE A 341 18.62 8.12 22.45
C PHE A 341 18.00 7.00 23.29
N VAL A 342 18.18 5.74 22.90
CA VAL A 342 17.57 4.57 23.57
C VAL A 342 18.65 3.79 24.32
N GLY A 343 18.51 3.78 25.65
CA GLY A 343 19.41 3.04 26.55
C GLY A 343 19.04 1.57 26.76
#